data_ecc306494c15a0fe0fa33e9e933e46b4
#
_entry.id   ecc306494c15a0fe0fa33e9e933e46b4
#
_cell.length_a   1.000
_cell.length_b   1.000
_cell.length_c   1.000
_cell.angle_alpha   90.00
_cell.angle_beta   90.00
_cell.angle_gamma   90.00
#
_symmetry.space_group_name_H-M   'P 1'
#
loop_
_entity.id
_entity.type
_entity.pdbx_description
1 polymer ?
#
loop_
_entity_poly.entity_id
_entity_poly.type
_entity_poly.pdbx_seq_one_letter_code
_entity_poly.pdbx_strand_id
1 'polypeptide(L)'
;MNSKKENLWSKVSTFLVFAGPATFSFLAVVIVPFLYGVYLTFTSWDGVSSNKPFVGLKNYAAVVADSSFWQSLGLTLLCVVVSVILVNVIGFLLALLVTGKIKGKNFFRAGFFTPNLIGGIILGYIWQFVFNKVIVYFGDALNVTVLQKSMLSGSASAFAALVLVTIWQFSGYMMLIYIAGLTGVSEDLKEAAKIDGCNESQTTRYIVLPLMRASFTICMFLTITRCFMIYDVNLSLTEGGPYGSTVMAAMYVFQKAFSAKQYGVGQTEAIILFIFTAVIAVSQTIINKRKEVEA
;
A
#
# COMPACT_ATOMS: atom_id res chain seq x y z
N MET A 1 24.99 9.77 -44.11
CA MET A 1 23.77 9.98 -43.32
C MET A 1 23.93 11.26 -42.53
N ASN A 2 23.32 12.37 -42.97
CA ASN A 2 23.41 13.70 -42.28
C ASN A 2 22.54 13.64 -41.03
N SER A 3 23.16 13.58 -39.85
CA SER A 3 22.49 13.87 -38.59
C SER A 3 22.19 15.38 -38.59
N LYS A 4 20.97 15.77 -38.98
CA LYS A 4 20.47 17.12 -38.74
C LYS A 4 20.61 17.39 -37.24
N LYS A 5 21.51 18.36 -36.88
CA LYS A 5 21.54 18.92 -35.53
C LYS A 5 20.10 19.43 -35.24
N GLU A 6 19.32 18.68 -34.49
CA GLU A 6 18.00 19.12 -34.05
C GLU A 6 18.19 20.44 -33.30
N ASN A 7 17.53 21.46 -33.76
CA ASN A 7 17.61 22.80 -33.22
C ASN A 7 17.07 22.76 -31.77
N LEU A 8 17.76 23.35 -30.81
CA LEU A 8 17.38 23.38 -29.39
C LEU A 8 15.91 23.82 -29.21
N TRP A 9 15.47 24.79 -30.03
CA TRP A 9 14.10 25.25 -30.07
C TRP A 9 13.10 24.15 -30.49
N SER A 10 13.43 23.29 -31.41
CA SER A 10 12.58 22.17 -31.81
C SER A 10 12.42 21.15 -30.66
N LYS A 11 13.51 20.85 -29.91
CA LYS A 11 13.44 19.98 -28.74
C LYS A 11 12.59 20.57 -27.63
N VAL A 12 12.79 21.85 -27.32
CA VAL A 12 12.01 22.57 -26.30
C VAL A 12 10.54 22.66 -26.68
N SER A 13 10.22 23.01 -27.92
CA SER A 13 8.85 23.06 -28.42
C SER A 13 8.17 21.68 -28.36
N THR A 14 8.84 20.63 -28.79
CA THR A 14 8.32 19.26 -28.70
C THR A 14 8.07 18.86 -27.24
N PHE A 15 9.03 19.15 -26.35
CA PHE A 15 8.86 18.89 -24.90
C PHE A 15 7.66 19.66 -24.33
N LEU A 16 7.54 20.96 -24.63
CA LEU A 16 6.44 21.80 -24.11
C LEU A 16 5.07 21.32 -24.60
N VAL A 17 4.97 20.88 -25.85
CA VAL A 17 3.70 20.42 -26.42
C VAL A 17 3.32 19.02 -25.85
N PHE A 18 4.23 18.08 -25.77
CA PHE A 18 3.93 16.69 -25.39
C PHE A 18 4.05 16.42 -23.89
N ALA A 19 5.07 16.93 -23.23
CA ALA A 19 5.30 16.71 -21.80
C ALA A 19 4.88 17.91 -20.93
N GLY A 20 4.80 19.11 -21.48
CA GLY A 20 4.49 20.34 -20.75
C GLY A 20 3.20 20.30 -19.95
N PRO A 21 2.03 19.91 -20.53
CA PRO A 21 0.77 19.86 -19.80
C PRO A 21 0.81 18.88 -18.61
N ALA A 22 1.41 17.69 -18.80
CA ALA A 22 1.55 16.70 -17.73
C ALA A 22 2.51 17.18 -16.62
N THR A 23 3.65 17.77 -17.03
CA THR A 23 4.64 18.33 -16.08
C THR A 23 4.04 19.51 -15.30
N PHE A 24 3.34 20.42 -15.97
CA PHE A 24 2.66 21.54 -15.33
C PHE A 24 1.63 21.05 -14.30
N SER A 25 0.77 20.10 -14.69
CA SER A 25 -0.24 19.53 -13.78
C SER A 25 0.41 18.86 -12.58
N PHE A 26 1.48 18.10 -12.78
CA PHE A 26 2.23 17.46 -11.70
C PHE A 26 2.83 18.51 -10.74
N LEU A 27 3.47 19.55 -11.26
CA LEU A 27 4.03 20.61 -10.43
C LEU A 27 2.94 21.37 -9.67
N ALA A 28 1.85 21.76 -10.34
CA ALA A 28 0.79 22.54 -9.74
C ALA A 28 -0.03 21.77 -8.70
N VAL A 29 -0.31 20.47 -8.93
CA VAL A 29 -1.24 19.70 -8.09
C VAL A 29 -0.50 18.86 -7.04
N VAL A 30 0.74 18.46 -7.29
CA VAL A 30 1.51 17.60 -6.38
C VAL A 30 2.61 18.40 -5.67
N ILE A 31 3.52 19.01 -6.44
CA ILE A 31 4.73 19.62 -5.87
C ILE A 31 4.40 20.89 -5.07
N VAL A 32 3.59 21.79 -5.64
CA VAL A 32 3.25 23.05 -4.94
C VAL A 32 2.51 22.80 -3.64
N PRO A 33 1.44 21.96 -3.56
CA PRO A 33 0.79 21.65 -2.29
C PRO A 33 1.71 20.92 -1.30
N PHE A 34 2.58 20.03 -1.78
CA PHE A 34 3.57 19.36 -0.93
C PHE A 34 4.53 20.36 -0.28
N LEU A 35 5.14 21.26 -1.06
CA LEU A 35 6.03 22.29 -0.53
C LEU A 35 5.31 23.25 0.42
N TYR A 36 4.06 23.59 0.10
CA TYR A 36 3.22 24.37 1.00
C TYR A 36 2.92 23.62 2.30
N GLY A 37 2.66 22.31 2.24
CA GLY A 37 2.54 21.45 3.41
C GLY A 37 3.81 21.46 4.27
N VAL A 38 5.00 21.37 3.64
CA VAL A 38 6.29 21.52 4.36
C VAL A 38 6.39 22.87 5.04
N TYR A 39 6.01 23.97 4.38
CA TYR A 39 5.98 25.31 5.00
C TYR A 39 5.05 25.33 6.24
N LEU A 40 3.87 24.70 6.16
CA LEU A 40 2.91 24.66 7.26
C LEU A 40 3.45 23.94 8.51
N THR A 41 4.40 23.03 8.39
CA THR A 41 5.03 22.38 9.55
C THR A 41 5.77 23.36 10.46
N PHE A 42 6.15 24.53 9.96
CA PHE A 42 6.80 25.59 10.71
C PHE A 42 5.83 26.64 11.27
N THR A 43 4.52 26.40 11.16
CA THR A 43 3.49 27.35 11.58
C THR A 43 2.55 26.73 12.64
N SER A 44 1.94 27.56 13.48
CA SER A 44 0.91 27.14 14.42
C SER A 44 -0.50 27.28 13.81
N TRP A 45 -0.66 26.97 12.53
CA TRP A 45 -1.95 27.10 11.87
C TRP A 45 -2.96 26.05 12.36
N ASP A 46 -4.19 26.49 12.57
CA ASP A 46 -5.33 25.68 13.01
C ASP A 46 -6.16 25.07 11.86
N GLY A 47 -5.79 25.38 10.61
CA GLY A 47 -6.50 24.92 9.40
C GLY A 47 -7.63 25.87 8.95
N VAL A 48 -8.00 26.90 9.73
CA VAL A 48 -9.15 27.78 9.46
C VAL A 48 -8.76 29.25 9.43
N SER A 49 -7.98 29.70 10.40
CA SER A 49 -7.61 31.11 10.52
C SER A 49 -6.75 31.61 9.36
N SER A 50 -6.90 32.89 9.00
CA SER A 50 -6.05 33.55 8.01
C SER A 50 -4.61 33.71 8.50
N ASN A 51 -4.42 33.81 9.82
CA ASN A 51 -3.11 33.98 10.45
C ASN A 51 -2.39 32.64 10.59
N LYS A 52 -1.14 32.60 10.17
CA LYS A 52 -0.26 31.41 10.25
C LYS A 52 1.06 31.80 10.96
N PRO A 53 1.03 32.00 12.30
CA PRO A 53 2.22 32.42 13.02
C PRO A 53 3.36 31.42 12.83
N PHE A 54 4.55 31.92 12.51
CA PHE A 54 5.74 31.11 12.37
C PHE A 54 6.25 30.68 13.75
N VAL A 55 6.43 29.38 13.98
CA VAL A 55 6.85 28.81 15.26
C VAL A 55 8.17 28.03 15.18
N GLY A 56 8.86 28.07 14.05
CA GLY A 56 10.10 27.36 13.85
C GLY A 56 9.93 25.84 14.01
N LEU A 57 10.80 25.18 14.76
CA LEU A 57 10.78 23.73 14.97
C LEU A 57 9.89 23.26 16.13
N LYS A 58 9.03 24.12 16.68
CA LYS A 58 8.17 23.76 17.82
C LYS A 58 7.23 22.59 17.56
N ASN A 59 6.69 22.48 16.33
CA ASN A 59 5.84 21.36 15.95
C ASN A 59 6.63 20.05 15.89
N TYR A 60 7.86 20.07 15.42
CA TYR A 60 8.72 18.88 15.40
C TYR A 60 9.05 18.42 16.82
N ALA A 61 9.35 19.34 17.74
CA ALA A 61 9.55 19.01 19.15
C ALA A 61 8.28 18.42 19.78
N ALA A 62 7.10 18.95 19.45
CA ALA A 62 5.81 18.42 19.92
C ALA A 62 5.58 16.98 19.42
N VAL A 63 5.87 16.68 18.13
CA VAL A 63 5.70 15.32 17.58
C VAL A 63 6.69 14.34 18.19
N VAL A 64 7.95 14.74 18.41
CA VAL A 64 8.93 13.87 19.11
C VAL A 64 8.46 13.50 20.51
N ALA A 65 7.80 14.41 21.22
CA ALA A 65 7.26 14.17 22.56
C ALA A 65 5.90 13.45 22.56
N ASP A 66 5.23 13.30 21.42
CA ASP A 66 3.90 12.68 21.34
C ASP A 66 3.98 11.16 21.30
N SER A 67 3.91 10.53 22.46
CA SER A 67 3.94 9.06 22.60
C SER A 67 2.81 8.37 21.83
N SER A 68 1.65 9.01 21.68
CA SER A 68 0.50 8.42 20.96
C SER A 68 0.74 8.34 19.46
N PHE A 69 1.42 9.33 18.87
CA PHE A 69 1.86 9.27 17.48
C PHE A 69 2.81 8.10 17.24
N TRP A 70 3.82 7.93 18.11
CA TRP A 70 4.79 6.85 17.97
C TRP A 70 4.18 5.47 18.18
N GLN A 71 3.20 5.34 19.08
CA GLN A 71 2.42 4.10 19.24
C GLN A 71 1.63 3.78 17.98
N SER A 72 0.93 4.77 17.40
CA SER A 72 0.19 4.59 16.13
C SER A 72 1.12 4.25 14.96
N LEU A 73 2.31 4.84 14.92
CA LEU A 73 3.34 4.50 13.91
C LEU A 73 3.85 3.07 14.12
N GLY A 74 4.11 2.66 15.35
CA GLY A 74 4.51 1.29 15.70
C GLY A 74 3.46 0.25 15.30
N LEU A 75 2.18 0.54 15.57
CA LEU A 75 1.05 -0.30 15.16
C LEU A 75 0.94 -0.38 13.63
N THR A 76 1.15 0.74 12.94
CA THR A 76 1.17 0.79 11.48
C THR A 76 2.32 -0.05 10.91
N LEU A 77 3.53 0.05 11.49
CA LEU A 77 4.66 -0.78 11.09
C LEU A 77 4.38 -2.28 11.26
N LEU A 78 3.76 -2.68 12.36
CA LEU A 78 3.34 -4.07 12.57
C LEU A 78 2.34 -4.51 11.49
N CYS A 79 1.33 -3.68 11.20
CA CYS A 79 0.36 -3.93 10.14
C CYS A 79 1.05 -4.06 8.77
N VAL A 80 1.98 -3.17 8.45
CA VAL A 80 2.77 -3.20 7.21
C VAL A 80 3.55 -4.51 7.09
N VAL A 81 4.31 -4.89 8.12
CA VAL A 81 5.14 -6.12 8.08
C VAL A 81 4.27 -7.36 7.84
N VAL A 82 3.18 -7.50 8.62
CA VAL A 82 2.28 -8.66 8.48
C VAL A 82 1.59 -8.66 7.13
N SER A 83 1.06 -7.51 6.70
CA SER A 83 0.33 -7.40 5.43
C SER A 83 1.25 -7.58 4.23
N VAL A 84 2.47 -7.03 4.24
CA VAL A 84 3.43 -7.21 3.13
C VAL A 84 3.73 -8.68 2.92
N ILE A 85 3.97 -9.43 3.99
CA ILE A 85 4.25 -10.87 3.88
C ILE A 85 3.01 -11.60 3.34
N LEU A 86 1.86 -11.44 3.97
CA LEU A 86 0.66 -12.23 3.66
C LEU A 86 0.06 -11.86 2.30
N VAL A 87 -0.03 -10.56 1.95
CA VAL A 87 -0.54 -10.11 0.65
C VAL A 87 0.33 -10.64 -0.50
N ASN A 88 1.66 -10.59 -0.34
CA ASN A 88 2.55 -11.03 -1.41
C ASN A 88 2.58 -12.57 -1.52
N VAL A 89 2.59 -13.29 -0.40
CA VAL A 89 2.50 -14.76 -0.41
C VAL A 89 1.18 -15.23 -1.04
N ILE A 90 0.04 -14.69 -0.58
CA ILE A 90 -1.27 -15.07 -1.10
C ILE A 90 -1.42 -14.64 -2.56
N GLY A 91 -1.01 -13.41 -2.91
CA GLY A 91 -1.05 -12.91 -4.30
C GLY A 91 -0.23 -13.77 -5.24
N PHE A 92 0.97 -14.20 -4.82
CA PHE A 92 1.81 -15.10 -5.62
C PHE A 92 1.20 -16.50 -5.76
N LEU A 93 0.66 -17.08 -4.67
CA LEU A 93 -0.03 -18.38 -4.72
C LEU A 93 -1.26 -18.35 -5.63
N LEU A 94 -2.07 -17.27 -5.55
CA LEU A 94 -3.18 -17.05 -6.45
C LEU A 94 -2.71 -16.93 -7.92
N ALA A 95 -1.60 -16.24 -8.18
CA ALA A 95 -1.04 -16.14 -9.51
C ALA A 95 -0.62 -17.51 -10.07
N LEU A 96 0.06 -18.34 -9.28
CA LEU A 96 0.40 -19.71 -9.66
C LEU A 96 -0.86 -20.54 -9.95
N LEU A 97 -1.89 -20.41 -9.12
CA LEU A 97 -3.16 -21.12 -9.32
C LEU A 97 -3.80 -20.76 -10.66
N VAL A 98 -3.95 -19.45 -10.96
CA VAL A 98 -4.69 -19.00 -12.15
C VAL A 98 -3.84 -18.97 -13.44
N THR A 99 -2.53 -19.16 -13.36
CA THR A 99 -1.67 -19.41 -14.54
C THR A 99 -1.59 -20.90 -14.90
N GLY A 100 -1.94 -21.77 -13.96
CA GLY A 100 -2.00 -23.21 -14.18
C GLY A 100 -3.10 -23.66 -15.16
N LYS A 101 -3.34 -24.97 -15.21
CA LYS A 101 -4.29 -25.63 -16.14
C LYS A 101 -5.74 -25.63 -15.64
N ILE A 102 -6.15 -24.67 -14.77
CA ILE A 102 -7.51 -24.64 -14.23
C ILE A 102 -8.52 -24.12 -15.28
N LYS A 103 -9.71 -24.75 -15.31
CA LYS A 103 -10.82 -24.27 -16.13
C LYS A 103 -11.40 -22.99 -15.52
N GLY A 104 -11.79 -22.01 -16.34
CA GLY A 104 -12.39 -20.77 -15.85
C GLY A 104 -11.43 -19.77 -15.22
N LYS A 105 -10.13 -19.85 -15.51
CA LYS A 105 -9.08 -18.97 -14.94
C LYS A 105 -9.40 -17.48 -15.03
N ASN A 106 -10.07 -17.03 -16.09
CA ASN A 106 -10.44 -15.61 -16.24
C ASN A 106 -11.52 -15.19 -15.25
N PHE A 107 -12.46 -16.10 -14.90
CA PHE A 107 -13.45 -15.86 -13.87
C PHE A 107 -12.79 -15.71 -12.48
N PHE A 108 -11.85 -16.59 -12.15
CA PHE A 108 -11.09 -16.49 -10.90
C PHE A 108 -10.24 -15.23 -10.83
N ARG A 109 -9.57 -14.85 -11.95
CA ARG A 109 -8.83 -13.59 -12.03
C ARG A 109 -9.71 -12.39 -11.74
N ALA A 110 -10.89 -12.32 -12.36
CA ALA A 110 -11.84 -11.24 -12.12
C ALA A 110 -12.34 -11.24 -10.67
N GLY A 111 -12.76 -12.41 -10.14
CA GLY A 111 -13.26 -12.55 -8.77
C GLY A 111 -12.24 -12.13 -7.70
N PHE A 112 -10.99 -12.58 -7.80
CA PHE A 112 -9.95 -12.21 -6.84
C PHE A 112 -9.52 -10.74 -6.96
N PHE A 113 -9.62 -10.14 -8.14
CA PHE A 113 -9.30 -8.72 -8.34
C PHE A 113 -10.42 -7.77 -7.88
N THR A 114 -11.67 -8.20 -7.91
CA THR A 114 -12.84 -7.38 -7.58
C THR A 114 -12.74 -6.65 -6.23
N PRO A 115 -12.25 -7.24 -5.13
CA PRO A 115 -12.11 -6.54 -3.85
C PRO A 115 -11.29 -5.26 -3.92
N ASN A 116 -10.26 -5.21 -4.76
CA ASN A 116 -9.41 -4.03 -4.93
C ASN A 116 -10.14 -2.84 -5.60
N LEU A 117 -11.24 -3.09 -6.29
CA LEU A 117 -12.05 -2.07 -6.94
C LEU A 117 -13.06 -1.40 -5.99
N ILE A 118 -13.28 -1.99 -4.82
CA ILE A 118 -14.21 -1.46 -3.82
C ILE A 118 -13.52 -0.35 -3.04
N GLY A 119 -14.14 0.83 -2.98
CA GLY A 119 -13.62 1.94 -2.18
C GLY A 119 -13.51 1.58 -0.70
N GLY A 120 -12.42 2.04 -0.05
CA GLY A 120 -12.07 1.62 1.31
C GLY A 120 -13.16 1.86 2.35
N ILE A 121 -13.89 2.97 2.28
CA ILE A 121 -15.00 3.26 3.21
C ILE A 121 -16.14 2.25 3.05
N ILE A 122 -16.56 1.97 1.82
CA ILE A 122 -17.62 0.99 1.54
C ILE A 122 -17.18 -0.40 1.98
N LEU A 123 -15.94 -0.75 1.66
CA LEU A 123 -15.33 -2.03 2.04
C LEU A 123 -15.35 -2.22 3.56
N GLY A 124 -14.93 -1.21 4.32
CA GLY A 124 -14.90 -1.29 5.78
C GLY A 124 -16.29 -1.50 6.37
N TYR A 125 -17.33 -0.79 5.92
CA TYR A 125 -18.69 -1.01 6.40
C TYR A 125 -19.25 -2.39 6.02
N ILE A 126 -18.95 -2.90 4.82
CA ILE A 126 -19.34 -4.27 4.44
C ILE A 126 -18.73 -5.28 5.43
N TRP A 127 -17.42 -5.17 5.68
CA TRP A 127 -16.74 -6.08 6.59
C TRP A 127 -17.13 -5.86 8.06
N GLN A 128 -17.44 -4.62 8.47
CA GLN A 128 -18.01 -4.36 9.78
C GLN A 128 -19.32 -5.12 10.00
N PHE A 129 -20.21 -5.11 9.00
CA PHE A 129 -21.44 -5.91 9.04
C PHE A 129 -21.13 -7.42 9.06
N VAL A 130 -20.20 -7.89 8.24
CA VAL A 130 -19.79 -9.31 8.20
C VAL A 130 -19.26 -9.76 9.56
N PHE A 131 -18.34 -9.00 10.19
CA PHE A 131 -17.76 -9.37 11.49
C PHE A 131 -18.75 -9.26 12.65
N ASN A 132 -19.62 -8.26 12.62
CA ASN A 132 -20.56 -8.03 13.72
C ASN A 132 -21.84 -8.86 13.65
N LYS A 133 -22.26 -9.29 12.46
CA LYS A 133 -23.54 -9.95 12.26
C LYS A 133 -23.39 -11.33 11.62
N VAL A 134 -22.78 -11.41 10.44
CA VAL A 134 -22.76 -12.64 9.66
C VAL A 134 -21.94 -13.73 10.36
N ILE A 135 -20.70 -13.41 10.75
CA ILE A 135 -19.82 -14.39 11.42
C ILE A 135 -20.40 -14.80 12.77
N VAL A 136 -20.93 -13.85 13.55
CA VAL A 136 -21.55 -14.14 14.85
C VAL A 136 -22.76 -15.05 14.69
N TYR A 137 -23.64 -14.78 13.72
CA TYR A 137 -24.80 -15.65 13.44
C TYR A 137 -24.38 -17.09 13.12
N PHE A 138 -23.37 -17.29 12.28
CA PHE A 138 -22.86 -18.63 12.00
C PHE A 138 -22.16 -19.25 13.22
N GLY A 139 -21.48 -18.45 14.04
CA GLY A 139 -20.88 -18.89 15.29
C GLY A 139 -21.92 -19.46 16.26
N ASP A 140 -23.05 -18.76 16.41
CA ASP A 140 -24.17 -19.21 17.24
C ASP A 140 -24.84 -20.47 16.66
N ALA A 141 -25.14 -20.47 15.36
CA ALA A 141 -25.81 -21.59 14.69
C ALA A 141 -24.97 -22.88 14.71
N LEU A 142 -23.65 -22.77 14.61
CA LEU A 142 -22.71 -23.91 14.62
C LEU A 142 -22.12 -24.19 16.01
N ASN A 143 -22.51 -23.45 17.06
CA ASN A 143 -21.96 -23.53 18.41
C ASN A 143 -20.42 -23.41 18.47
N VAL A 144 -19.83 -22.55 17.60
CA VAL A 144 -18.38 -22.28 17.58
C VAL A 144 -18.08 -21.05 18.44
N THR A 145 -17.68 -21.26 19.67
CA THR A 145 -17.50 -20.22 20.70
C THR A 145 -16.61 -19.04 20.26
N VAL A 146 -15.59 -19.30 19.45
CA VAL A 146 -14.66 -18.26 18.95
C VAL A 146 -15.36 -17.30 17.98
N LEU A 147 -16.37 -17.75 17.24
CA LEU A 147 -17.13 -16.97 16.27
C LEU A 147 -18.38 -16.30 16.86
N GLN A 148 -18.80 -16.66 18.09
CA GLN A 148 -19.96 -16.08 18.76
C GLN A 148 -19.75 -14.64 19.22
N LYS A 149 -18.51 -14.16 19.20
CA LYS A 149 -18.17 -12.78 19.49
C LYS A 149 -17.63 -12.10 18.25
N SER A 150 -18.01 -10.82 18.07
CA SER A 150 -17.45 -10.03 16.97
C SER A 150 -15.93 -9.94 17.07
N MET A 151 -15.25 -10.12 15.95
CA MET A 151 -13.80 -9.87 15.86
C MET A 151 -13.44 -8.41 16.21
N LEU A 152 -14.38 -7.46 16.07
CA LEU A 152 -14.15 -6.06 16.34
C LEU A 152 -14.27 -5.70 17.84
N SER A 153 -14.68 -6.64 18.70
CA SER A 153 -14.87 -6.39 20.14
C SER A 153 -13.60 -6.41 20.97
N GLY A 154 -12.52 -7.03 20.49
CA GLY A 154 -11.24 -7.13 21.19
C GLY A 154 -10.12 -6.43 20.43
N SER A 155 -9.12 -5.88 21.14
CA SER A 155 -8.02 -5.12 20.53
C SER A 155 -7.20 -5.94 19.53
N ALA A 156 -6.77 -7.14 19.91
CA ALA A 156 -5.99 -8.01 19.03
C ALA A 156 -6.82 -8.55 17.86
N SER A 157 -8.09 -8.91 18.11
CA SER A 157 -8.98 -9.42 17.05
C SER A 157 -9.40 -8.32 16.09
N ALA A 158 -9.61 -7.08 16.53
CA ALA A 158 -9.89 -5.95 15.66
C ALA A 158 -8.69 -5.60 14.75
N PHE A 159 -7.47 -5.65 15.30
CA PHE A 159 -6.25 -5.53 14.49
C PHE A 159 -6.14 -6.66 13.46
N ALA A 160 -6.38 -7.90 13.86
CA ALA A 160 -6.38 -9.05 12.94
C ALA A 160 -7.47 -8.92 11.86
N ALA A 161 -8.65 -8.40 12.20
CA ALA A 161 -9.73 -8.11 11.26
C ALA A 161 -9.30 -7.08 10.21
N LEU A 162 -8.64 -5.98 10.64
CA LEU A 162 -8.11 -4.96 9.73
C LEU A 162 -7.06 -5.53 8.77
N VAL A 163 -6.13 -6.34 9.28
CA VAL A 163 -5.12 -7.04 8.47
C VAL A 163 -5.78 -8.00 7.49
N LEU A 164 -6.78 -8.78 7.91
CA LEU A 164 -7.52 -9.71 7.04
C LEU A 164 -8.21 -9.00 5.87
N VAL A 165 -8.90 -7.90 6.15
CA VAL A 165 -9.55 -7.08 5.11
C VAL A 165 -8.52 -6.51 4.14
N THR A 166 -7.38 -6.04 4.66
CA THR A 166 -6.27 -5.53 3.86
C THR A 166 -5.70 -6.60 2.93
N ILE A 167 -5.48 -7.81 3.44
CA ILE A 167 -5.00 -8.95 2.65
C ILE A 167 -6.00 -9.29 1.55
N TRP A 168 -7.27 -9.42 1.90
CA TRP A 168 -8.34 -9.75 0.95
C TRP A 168 -8.46 -8.70 -0.15
N GLN A 169 -8.35 -7.41 0.19
CA GLN A 169 -8.42 -6.31 -0.76
C GLN A 169 -7.25 -6.28 -1.73
N PHE A 170 -6.02 -6.50 -1.25
CA PHE A 170 -4.82 -6.22 -2.05
C PHE A 170 -4.22 -7.45 -2.73
N SER A 171 -4.46 -8.67 -2.23
CA SER A 171 -3.84 -9.88 -2.78
C SER A 171 -4.20 -10.13 -4.24
N GLY A 172 -5.44 -9.83 -4.65
CA GLY A 172 -5.87 -9.99 -6.03
C GLY A 172 -5.20 -9.01 -7.00
N TYR A 173 -4.89 -7.80 -6.56
CA TYR A 173 -4.12 -6.84 -7.37
C TYR A 173 -2.66 -7.29 -7.52
N MET A 174 -2.02 -7.74 -6.44
CA MET A 174 -0.66 -8.30 -6.50
C MET A 174 -0.62 -9.57 -7.36
N MET A 175 -1.66 -10.42 -7.30
CA MET A 175 -1.82 -11.57 -8.20
C MET A 175 -1.67 -11.18 -9.67
N LEU A 176 -2.31 -10.08 -10.12
CA LEU A 176 -2.21 -9.66 -11.52
C LEU A 176 -0.77 -9.29 -11.92
N ILE A 177 -0.04 -8.61 -11.04
CA ILE A 177 1.36 -8.25 -11.30
C ILE A 177 2.25 -9.51 -11.33
N TYR A 178 2.00 -10.46 -10.42
CA TYR A 178 2.70 -11.74 -10.44
C TYR A 178 2.36 -12.59 -11.68
N ILE A 179 1.10 -12.55 -12.18
CA ILE A 179 0.73 -13.19 -13.44
C ILE A 179 1.55 -12.61 -14.59
N ALA A 180 1.68 -11.29 -14.67
CA ALA A 180 2.48 -10.64 -15.70
C ALA A 180 3.95 -11.09 -15.62
N GLY A 181 4.52 -11.18 -14.41
CA GLY A 181 5.87 -11.71 -14.22
C GLY A 181 6.00 -13.17 -14.64
N LEU A 182 5.06 -14.04 -14.24
CA LEU A 182 5.08 -15.48 -14.61
C LEU A 182 4.97 -15.71 -16.11
N THR A 183 4.12 -14.94 -16.78
CA THR A 183 3.91 -15.06 -18.23
C THR A 183 4.98 -14.33 -19.06
N GLY A 184 5.74 -13.44 -18.45
CA GLY A 184 6.86 -12.73 -19.08
C GLY A 184 8.12 -13.58 -19.22
N VAL A 185 8.24 -14.70 -18.50
CA VAL A 185 9.37 -15.64 -18.66
C VAL A 185 9.19 -16.45 -19.93
N SER A 186 10.18 -16.38 -20.84
CA SER A 186 10.17 -17.11 -22.13
C SER A 186 9.95 -18.61 -21.91
N GLU A 187 9.12 -19.21 -22.76
CA GLU A 187 8.92 -20.68 -22.76
C GLU A 187 10.20 -21.40 -23.20
N ASP A 188 11.01 -20.81 -24.07
CA ASP A 188 12.27 -21.40 -24.52
C ASP A 188 13.23 -21.66 -23.35
N LEU A 189 13.28 -20.77 -22.36
CA LEU A 189 14.08 -20.95 -21.15
C LEU A 189 13.56 -22.11 -20.29
N LYS A 190 12.25 -22.28 -20.22
CA LYS A 190 11.64 -23.39 -19.48
C LYS A 190 11.84 -24.73 -20.19
N GLU A 191 11.81 -24.74 -21.55
CA GLU A 191 12.08 -25.92 -22.35
C GLU A 191 13.56 -26.32 -22.28
N ALA A 192 14.48 -25.35 -22.36
CA ALA A 192 15.91 -25.61 -22.18
C ALA A 192 16.19 -26.25 -20.81
N ALA A 193 15.61 -25.71 -19.73
CA ALA A 193 15.76 -26.28 -18.41
C ALA A 193 15.23 -27.73 -18.30
N LYS A 194 14.15 -28.07 -19.04
CA LYS A 194 13.65 -29.45 -19.08
C LYS A 194 14.60 -30.37 -19.85
N ILE A 195 15.20 -29.87 -20.93
CA ILE A 195 16.22 -30.64 -21.70
C ILE A 195 17.43 -30.91 -20.80
N ASP A 196 17.83 -29.95 -19.97
CA ASP A 196 18.89 -30.08 -18.95
C ASP A 196 18.52 -30.96 -17.76
N GLY A 197 17.31 -31.57 -17.76
CA GLY A 197 16.85 -32.50 -16.74
C GLY A 197 16.20 -31.87 -15.50
N CYS A 198 15.88 -30.57 -15.52
CA CYS A 198 15.18 -29.92 -14.43
C CYS A 198 13.71 -30.38 -14.35
N ASN A 199 13.25 -30.68 -13.14
CA ASN A 199 11.81 -30.84 -12.88
C ASN A 199 11.11 -29.50 -12.76
N GLU A 200 9.76 -29.47 -12.72
CA GLU A 200 8.96 -28.24 -12.67
C GLU A 200 9.31 -27.36 -11.44
N SER A 201 9.60 -27.95 -10.29
CA SER A 201 9.97 -27.20 -9.09
C SER A 201 11.36 -26.56 -9.24
N GLN A 202 12.30 -27.26 -9.84
CA GLN A 202 13.64 -26.76 -10.12
C GLN A 202 13.59 -25.64 -11.18
N THR A 203 12.83 -25.82 -12.25
CA THR A 203 12.61 -24.79 -13.27
C THR A 203 12.01 -23.53 -12.63
N THR A 204 10.99 -23.68 -11.77
CA THR A 204 10.38 -22.55 -11.06
C THR A 204 11.39 -21.85 -10.16
N ARG A 205 12.17 -22.62 -9.36
CA ARG A 205 13.09 -22.05 -8.37
C ARG A 205 14.32 -21.39 -8.98
N TYR A 206 14.90 -22.00 -10.02
CA TYR A 206 16.19 -21.58 -10.57
C TYR A 206 16.07 -20.69 -11.81
N ILE A 207 14.96 -20.73 -12.53
CA ILE A 207 14.72 -19.94 -13.74
C ILE A 207 13.62 -18.90 -13.53
N VAL A 208 12.41 -19.34 -13.18
CA VAL A 208 11.24 -18.44 -13.14
C VAL A 208 11.35 -17.42 -12.00
N LEU A 209 11.60 -17.84 -10.77
CA LEU A 209 11.66 -16.93 -9.61
C LEU A 209 12.78 -15.88 -9.72
N PRO A 210 14.00 -16.17 -10.17
CA PRO A 210 15.02 -15.15 -10.40
C PRO A 210 14.62 -14.11 -11.45
N LEU A 211 14.01 -14.52 -12.56
CA LEU A 211 13.56 -13.62 -13.63
C LEU A 211 12.34 -12.78 -13.25
N MET A 212 11.54 -13.25 -12.28
CA MET A 212 10.39 -12.52 -11.72
C MET A 212 10.76 -11.51 -10.64
N ARG A 213 12.01 -11.31 -10.29
CA ARG A 213 12.41 -10.42 -9.18
C ARG A 213 11.86 -9.01 -9.31
N ALA A 214 11.80 -8.47 -10.53
CA ALA A 214 11.18 -7.17 -10.79
C ALA A 214 9.71 -7.13 -10.32
N SER A 215 8.91 -8.18 -10.57
CA SER A 215 7.53 -8.27 -10.11
C SER A 215 7.43 -8.31 -8.57
N PHE A 216 8.34 -9.03 -7.90
CA PHE A 216 8.40 -9.03 -6.42
C PHE A 216 8.75 -7.64 -5.88
N THR A 217 9.71 -6.94 -6.50
CA THR A 217 10.10 -5.58 -6.12
C THR A 217 8.90 -4.63 -6.19
N ILE A 218 8.17 -4.66 -7.31
CA ILE A 218 6.98 -3.82 -7.54
C ILE A 218 5.87 -4.16 -6.54
N CYS A 219 5.55 -5.45 -6.37
CA CYS A 219 4.50 -5.88 -5.44
C CYS A 219 4.80 -5.48 -4.00
N MET A 220 6.03 -5.67 -3.52
CA MET A 220 6.44 -5.26 -2.19
C MET A 220 6.35 -3.73 -2.02
N PHE A 221 6.87 -2.95 -2.98
CA PHE A 221 6.80 -1.50 -2.96
C PHE A 221 5.34 -1.00 -2.86
N LEU A 222 4.46 -1.52 -3.72
CA LEU A 222 3.05 -1.14 -3.73
C LEU A 222 2.33 -1.54 -2.44
N THR A 223 2.63 -2.73 -1.89
CA THR A 223 2.00 -3.18 -0.63
C THR A 223 2.48 -2.33 0.55
N ILE A 224 3.78 -2.03 0.65
CA ILE A 224 4.36 -1.16 1.69
C ILE A 224 3.66 0.19 1.66
N THR A 225 3.67 0.87 0.52
CA THR A 225 3.12 2.23 0.40
C THR A 225 1.63 2.28 0.71
N ARG A 226 0.84 1.31 0.23
CA ARG A 226 -0.60 1.23 0.52
C ARG A 226 -0.90 0.96 1.99
N CYS A 227 -0.14 0.07 2.65
CA CYS A 227 -0.36 -0.26 4.05
C CYS A 227 0.02 0.88 5.01
N PHE A 228 1.04 1.69 4.69
CA PHE A 228 1.33 2.90 5.47
C PHE A 228 0.23 3.96 5.38
N MET A 229 -0.50 4.01 4.27
CA MET A 229 -1.56 4.98 4.02
C MET A 229 -2.96 4.44 4.31
N ILE A 230 -3.08 3.36 5.08
CA ILE A 230 -4.36 2.75 5.42
C ILE A 230 -5.17 3.72 6.31
N TYR A 231 -6.21 4.32 5.75
CA TYR A 231 -7.09 5.27 6.42
C TYR A 231 -8.56 4.91 6.25
N ASP A 232 -9.06 4.84 5.02
CA ASP A 232 -10.50 4.66 4.72
C ASP A 232 -11.08 3.39 5.34
N VAL A 233 -10.39 2.26 5.15
CA VAL A 233 -10.80 0.97 5.73
C VAL A 233 -10.69 1.02 7.26
N ASN A 234 -9.63 1.60 7.80
CA ASN A 234 -9.46 1.73 9.25
C ASN A 234 -10.56 2.59 9.87
N LEU A 235 -10.93 3.71 9.21
CA LEU A 235 -12.00 4.60 9.66
C LEU A 235 -13.35 3.87 9.68
N SER A 236 -13.74 3.19 8.60
CA SER A 236 -15.06 2.61 8.45
C SER A 236 -15.21 1.23 9.11
N LEU A 237 -14.12 0.48 9.29
CA LEU A 237 -14.16 -0.84 9.91
C LEU A 237 -14.15 -0.78 11.44
N THR A 238 -13.24 0.01 12.01
CA THR A 238 -12.95 0.00 13.46
C THR A 238 -13.06 1.38 14.13
N GLU A 239 -13.03 2.47 13.35
CA GLU A 239 -12.94 3.84 13.88
C GLU A 239 -11.77 4.03 14.86
N GLY A 240 -10.71 3.22 14.71
CA GLY A 240 -9.58 3.17 15.63
C GLY A 240 -9.79 2.34 16.89
N GLY A 241 -10.99 1.77 17.09
CA GLY A 241 -11.36 0.99 18.27
C GLY A 241 -11.00 -0.50 18.21
N PRO A 242 -11.27 -1.24 19.32
CA PRO A 242 -11.64 -0.73 20.63
C PRO A 242 -10.47 -0.06 21.36
N TYR A 243 -10.78 0.91 22.21
CA TYR A 243 -9.81 1.61 23.09
C TYR A 243 -8.60 2.22 22.37
N GLY A 244 -8.74 2.67 21.13
CA GLY A 244 -7.64 3.21 20.33
C GLY A 244 -6.65 2.18 19.79
N SER A 245 -6.92 0.89 19.93
CA SER A 245 -5.99 -0.21 19.60
C SER A 245 -5.77 -0.43 18.11
N THR A 246 -6.54 0.23 17.26
CA THR A 246 -6.41 0.18 15.79
C THR A 246 -6.24 1.56 15.17
N VAL A 247 -5.87 2.58 15.96
CA VAL A 247 -5.55 3.92 15.42
C VAL A 247 -4.23 3.84 14.67
N MET A 248 -4.31 3.69 13.34
CA MET A 248 -3.14 3.72 12.46
C MET A 248 -2.59 5.14 12.30
N ALA A 249 -1.31 5.28 11.95
CA ALA A 249 -0.64 6.57 11.85
C ALA A 249 -1.37 7.57 10.94
N ALA A 250 -1.86 7.13 9.77
CA ALA A 250 -2.61 8.01 8.87
C ALA A 250 -3.91 8.52 9.52
N MET A 251 -4.60 7.69 10.30
CA MET A 251 -5.79 8.07 11.05
C MET A 251 -5.44 9.05 12.19
N TYR A 252 -4.35 8.79 12.91
CA TYR A 252 -3.89 9.67 13.98
C TYR A 252 -3.55 11.07 13.44
N VAL A 253 -2.80 11.15 12.35
CA VAL A 253 -2.47 12.40 11.64
C VAL A 253 -3.74 13.16 11.27
N PHE A 254 -4.74 12.48 10.71
CA PHE A 254 -6.01 13.11 10.37
C PHE A 254 -6.74 13.67 11.61
N GLN A 255 -6.83 12.88 12.67
CA GLN A 255 -7.45 13.31 13.93
C GLN A 255 -6.72 14.51 14.54
N LYS A 256 -5.40 14.53 14.53
CA LYS A 256 -4.58 15.64 15.03
C LYS A 256 -4.82 16.92 14.22
N ALA A 257 -4.80 16.82 12.90
CA ALA A 257 -4.98 17.97 12.02
C ALA A 257 -6.41 18.52 12.08
N PHE A 258 -7.41 17.68 11.87
CA PHE A 258 -8.79 18.12 11.62
C PHE A 258 -9.67 18.08 12.86
N SER A 259 -9.60 17.03 13.68
CA SER A 259 -10.44 16.91 14.88
C SER A 259 -9.91 17.77 16.04
N ALA A 260 -8.59 17.72 16.27
CA ALA A 260 -7.95 18.53 17.31
C ALA A 260 -7.62 19.98 16.87
N LYS A 261 -7.82 20.31 15.58
CA LYS A 261 -7.50 21.62 14.98
C LYS A 261 -6.03 22.06 15.19
N GLN A 262 -5.12 21.09 15.25
CA GLN A 262 -3.68 21.31 15.35
C GLN A 262 -3.01 21.04 13.99
N TYR A 263 -3.42 21.80 12.98
CA TYR A 263 -3.05 21.51 11.60
C TYR A 263 -1.54 21.53 11.36
N GLY A 264 -0.81 22.50 11.95
CA GLY A 264 0.65 22.56 11.85
C GLY A 264 1.35 21.32 12.44
N VAL A 265 0.86 20.80 13.57
CA VAL A 265 1.38 19.57 14.19
C VAL A 265 1.03 18.36 13.34
N GLY A 266 -0.25 18.19 12.96
CA GLY A 266 -0.69 17.07 12.13
C GLY A 266 0.03 17.05 10.76
N GLN A 267 0.31 18.23 10.17
CA GLN A 267 1.11 18.31 8.96
C GLN A 267 2.56 17.84 9.17
N THR A 268 3.13 18.12 10.36
CA THR A 268 4.47 17.65 10.74
C THR A 268 4.48 16.13 10.89
N GLU A 269 3.46 15.55 11.54
CA GLU A 269 3.28 14.10 11.65
C GLU A 269 3.13 13.45 10.26
N ALA A 270 2.38 14.08 9.35
CA ALA A 270 2.23 13.61 7.96
C ALA A 270 3.58 13.57 7.21
N ILE A 271 4.42 14.61 7.35
CA ILE A 271 5.76 14.65 6.73
C ILE A 271 6.67 13.57 7.33
N ILE A 272 6.62 13.35 8.65
CA ILE A 272 7.39 12.29 9.30
C ILE A 272 6.94 10.91 8.79
N LEU A 273 5.63 10.66 8.74
CA LEU A 273 5.06 9.41 8.19
C LEU A 273 5.48 9.20 6.73
N PHE A 274 5.45 10.26 5.91
CA PHE A 274 5.92 10.22 4.52
C PHE A 274 7.40 9.85 4.42
N ILE A 275 8.26 10.45 5.26
CA ILE A 275 9.70 10.13 5.28
C ILE A 275 9.93 8.67 5.68
N PHE A 276 9.26 8.17 6.72
CA PHE A 276 9.35 6.76 7.11
C PHE A 276 8.94 5.83 5.98
N THR A 277 7.78 6.10 5.35
CA THR A 277 7.30 5.31 4.21
C THR A 277 8.29 5.35 3.06
N ALA A 278 8.79 6.53 2.69
CA ALA A 278 9.73 6.71 1.59
C ALA A 278 11.06 5.98 1.86
N VAL A 279 11.62 6.11 3.06
CA VAL A 279 12.87 5.44 3.44
C VAL A 279 12.73 3.92 3.34
N ILE A 280 11.65 3.35 3.88
CA ILE A 280 11.42 1.89 3.85
C ILE A 280 11.19 1.41 2.41
N ALA A 281 10.30 2.08 1.65
CA ALA A 281 9.95 1.67 0.29
C ALA A 281 11.13 1.80 -0.69
N VAL A 282 11.89 2.90 -0.61
CA VAL A 282 13.07 3.13 -1.44
C VAL A 282 14.20 2.15 -1.07
N SER A 283 14.45 1.95 0.22
CA SER A 283 15.46 0.99 0.68
C SER A 283 15.15 -0.43 0.20
N GLN A 284 13.90 -0.87 0.31
CA GLN A 284 13.43 -2.16 -0.20
C GLN A 284 13.67 -2.27 -1.72
N THR A 285 13.32 -1.22 -2.48
CA THR A 285 13.49 -1.19 -3.93
C THR A 285 14.97 -1.27 -4.32
N ILE A 286 15.85 -0.51 -3.67
CA ILE A 286 17.29 -0.52 -3.95
C ILE A 286 17.89 -1.90 -3.65
N ILE A 287 17.53 -2.49 -2.50
CA ILE A 287 18.04 -3.82 -2.09
C ILE A 287 17.62 -4.89 -3.09
N ASN A 288 16.36 -4.87 -3.52
CA ASN A 288 15.84 -5.87 -4.45
C ASN A 288 16.39 -5.67 -5.87
N LYS A 289 16.45 -4.43 -6.35
CA LYS A 289 16.95 -4.11 -7.71
C LYS A 289 18.40 -4.58 -7.92
N ARG A 290 19.25 -4.54 -6.88
CA ARG A 290 20.62 -5.08 -6.97
C ARG A 290 20.68 -6.59 -7.22
N LYS A 291 19.59 -7.30 -7.03
CA LYS A 291 19.47 -8.76 -7.21
C LYS A 291 18.63 -9.13 -8.43
N GLU A 292 18.11 -8.15 -9.18
CA GLU A 292 17.39 -8.40 -10.43
C GLU A 292 18.35 -8.92 -11.49
N VAL A 293 17.91 -9.91 -12.26
CA VAL A 293 18.64 -10.50 -13.37
C VAL A 293 17.93 -10.00 -14.64
N GLU A 294 18.69 -9.34 -15.52
CA GLU A 294 18.23 -8.99 -16.86
C GLU A 294 18.34 -10.23 -17.73
N ALA A 295 17.26 -10.62 -18.41
CA ALA A 295 17.20 -11.73 -19.36
C ALA A 295 17.42 -11.26 -20.79
#